data_41718cb4b05e9b0aaacb75db6ea9501e
#
_entry.id   41718cb4b05e9b0aaacb75db6ea9501e
#
_cell.length_a   1.000
_cell.length_b   1.000
_cell.length_c   1.000
_cell.angle_alpha   90.00
_cell.angle_beta   90.00
_cell.angle_gamma   90.00
#
_symmetry.space_group_name_H-M   'P 1'
#
loop_
_entity.id
_entity.type
_entity.pdbx_description
1 polymer ?
#
loop_
_entity_poly.entity_id
_entity_poly.type
_entity_poly.pdbx_seq_one_letter_code
_entity_poly.pdbx_strand_id
1 'polypeptide(L)'
;MARFSNLIEFANQSAALEFLLTVKSTVRNTAAALTECTTPDVRMLVRKQLFQALDMHERVSDFMMKKGWFHPYNLGEQFGVDIESAKMTANIARLPLFKDRSKVLESFDTPN
;
A
#
# COMPACT_ATOMS: atom_id res chain seq x y z
N MET A 1 -16.95 17.24 12.46
CA MET A 1 -16.59 15.87 12.87
C MET A 1 -16.60 14.88 11.70
N ALA A 2 -17.57 14.99 10.77
CA ALA A 2 -17.61 14.11 9.60
C ALA A 2 -16.31 14.15 8.78
N ARG A 3 -15.71 15.32 8.60
CA ARG A 3 -14.45 15.48 7.86
C ARG A 3 -13.28 14.75 8.53
N PHE A 4 -13.22 14.80 9.85
CA PHE A 4 -12.15 14.15 10.61
C PHE A 4 -12.26 12.63 10.52
N SER A 5 -13.51 12.10 10.65
CA SER A 5 -13.76 10.67 10.50
C SER A 5 -13.40 10.16 9.10
N ASN A 6 -13.76 10.92 8.06
CA ASN A 6 -13.44 10.58 6.68
C ASN A 6 -11.92 10.59 6.43
N LEU A 7 -11.21 11.52 7.06
CA LEU A 7 -9.76 11.61 6.95
C LEU A 7 -9.07 10.39 7.59
N ILE A 8 -9.55 9.97 8.77
CA ILE A 8 -9.02 8.79 9.46
C ILE A 8 -9.28 7.53 8.63
N GLU A 9 -10.49 7.38 8.11
CA GLU A 9 -10.84 6.24 7.27
C GLU A 9 -9.97 6.19 6.00
N PHE A 10 -9.77 7.34 5.37
CA PHE A 10 -8.88 7.44 4.21
C PHE A 10 -7.45 7.05 4.57
N ALA A 11 -6.94 7.49 5.71
CA ALA A 11 -5.59 7.14 6.15
C ALA A 11 -5.46 5.63 6.37
N ASN A 12 -6.46 5.00 6.98
CA ASN A 12 -6.48 3.55 7.18
C ASN A 12 -6.53 2.79 5.85
N GLN A 13 -7.37 3.25 4.93
CA GLN A 13 -7.48 2.67 3.60
C GLN A 13 -6.16 2.78 2.82
N SER A 14 -5.53 3.95 2.88
CA SER A 14 -4.26 4.19 2.20
C SER A 14 -3.14 3.33 2.77
N ALA A 15 -3.07 3.17 4.08
CA ALA A 15 -2.09 2.32 4.74
C ALA A 15 -2.28 0.85 4.35
N ALA A 16 -3.53 0.39 4.31
CA ALA A 16 -3.85 -0.97 3.89
C ALA A 16 -3.48 -1.22 2.43
N LEU A 17 -3.75 -0.25 1.55
CA LEU A 17 -3.39 -0.34 0.14
C LEU A 17 -1.88 -0.40 -0.05
N GLU A 18 -1.13 0.45 0.65
CA GLU A 18 0.34 0.43 0.62
C GLU A 18 0.88 -0.92 1.08
N PHE A 19 0.29 -1.47 2.14
CA PHE A 19 0.68 -2.78 2.64
C PHE A 19 0.41 -3.88 1.62
N LEU A 20 -0.75 -3.84 0.96
CA LEU A 20 -1.08 -4.80 -0.10
C LEU A 20 -0.08 -4.73 -1.25
N LEU A 21 0.29 -3.53 -1.68
CA LEU A 21 1.27 -3.34 -2.75
C LEU A 21 2.66 -3.87 -2.34
N THR A 22 3.05 -3.65 -1.10
CA THR A 22 4.31 -4.17 -0.55
C THR A 22 4.32 -5.69 -0.55
N VAL A 23 3.22 -6.31 -0.12
CA VAL A 23 3.09 -7.77 -0.11
C VAL A 23 3.13 -8.33 -1.53
N LYS A 24 2.46 -7.68 -2.48
CA LYS A 24 2.54 -8.07 -3.90
C LYS A 24 3.97 -8.03 -4.43
N SER A 25 4.71 -6.97 -4.11
CA SER A 25 6.12 -6.85 -4.49
C SER A 25 6.97 -7.94 -3.87
N THR A 26 6.72 -8.27 -2.60
CA THR A 26 7.41 -9.33 -1.90
C THR A 26 7.17 -10.69 -2.58
N VAL A 27 5.94 -11.00 -2.96
CA VAL A 27 5.61 -12.23 -3.69
C VAL A 27 6.40 -12.29 -5.00
N ARG A 28 6.37 -11.23 -5.79
CA ARG A 28 7.07 -11.17 -7.08
C ARG A 28 8.58 -11.31 -6.92
N ASN A 29 9.16 -10.57 -5.99
CA ASN A 29 10.60 -10.59 -5.76
C ASN A 29 11.08 -11.93 -5.23
N THR A 30 10.31 -12.53 -4.32
CA THR A 30 10.64 -13.84 -3.74
C THR A 30 10.53 -14.94 -4.78
N ALA A 31 9.50 -14.89 -5.63
CA ALA A 31 9.35 -15.84 -6.72
C ALA A 31 10.51 -15.74 -7.72
N ALA A 32 10.90 -14.51 -8.09
CA ALA A 32 12.05 -14.29 -8.96
C ALA A 32 13.34 -14.82 -8.33
N ALA A 33 13.58 -14.53 -7.06
CA ALA A 33 14.75 -15.02 -6.34
C ALA A 33 14.79 -16.55 -6.29
N LEU A 34 13.63 -17.20 -6.12
CA LEU A 34 13.54 -18.65 -6.10
C LEU A 34 14.02 -19.28 -7.41
N THR A 35 13.72 -18.63 -8.53
CA THR A 35 14.17 -19.15 -9.85
C THR A 35 15.69 -19.09 -10.02
N GLU A 36 16.35 -18.22 -9.27
CA GLU A 36 17.81 -18.03 -9.33
C GLU A 36 18.57 -18.82 -8.27
N CYS A 37 17.86 -19.43 -7.32
CA CYS A 37 18.48 -20.20 -6.26
C CYS A 37 18.96 -21.56 -6.79
N THR A 38 20.27 -21.84 -6.63
CA THR A 38 20.86 -23.11 -7.02
C THR A 38 21.21 -24.01 -5.82
N THR A 39 21.37 -23.40 -4.64
CA THR A 39 21.69 -24.12 -3.40
C THR A 39 20.42 -24.66 -2.76
N PRO A 40 20.31 -25.98 -2.49
CA PRO A 40 19.06 -26.56 -1.95
C PRO A 40 18.58 -25.93 -0.66
N ASP A 41 19.48 -25.63 0.28
CA ASP A 41 19.11 -25.03 1.57
C ASP A 41 18.54 -23.61 1.40
N VAL A 42 19.18 -22.81 0.56
CA VAL A 42 18.71 -21.45 0.27
C VAL A 42 17.38 -21.49 -0.48
N ARG A 43 17.27 -22.41 -1.45
CA ARG A 43 16.05 -22.61 -2.22
C ARG A 43 14.86 -22.94 -1.31
N MET A 44 15.08 -23.83 -0.32
CA MET A 44 14.06 -24.22 0.65
C MET A 44 13.61 -23.01 1.49
N LEU A 45 14.56 -22.22 1.95
CA LEU A 45 14.27 -21.01 2.75
C LEU A 45 13.47 -20.00 1.94
N VAL A 46 13.90 -19.70 0.72
CA VAL A 46 13.21 -18.75 -0.17
C VAL A 46 11.80 -19.24 -0.51
N ARG A 47 11.65 -20.53 -0.76
CA ARG A 47 10.32 -21.12 -0.99
C ARG A 47 9.39 -20.93 0.21
N LYS A 48 9.88 -21.13 1.41
CA LYS A 48 9.13 -20.89 2.64
C LYS A 48 8.69 -19.44 2.75
N GLN A 49 9.58 -18.51 2.46
CA GLN A 49 9.28 -17.08 2.47
C GLN A 49 8.22 -16.73 1.41
N LEU A 50 8.27 -17.35 0.24
CA LEU A 50 7.27 -17.14 -0.79
C LEU A 50 5.87 -17.57 -0.32
N PHE A 51 5.76 -18.74 0.31
CA PHE A 51 4.48 -19.20 0.84
C PHE A 51 3.95 -18.30 1.95
N GLN A 52 4.82 -17.80 2.80
CA GLN A 52 4.43 -16.84 3.84
C GLN A 52 3.92 -15.53 3.23
N ALA A 53 4.57 -15.05 2.18
CA ALA A 53 4.13 -13.85 1.47
C ALA A 53 2.78 -14.05 0.78
N LEU A 54 2.56 -15.22 0.16
CA LEU A 54 1.29 -15.55 -0.45
C LEU A 54 0.16 -15.61 0.58
N ASP A 55 0.41 -16.21 1.74
CA ASP A 55 -0.56 -16.25 2.83
C ASP A 55 -0.89 -14.83 3.34
N MET A 56 0.11 -14.00 3.50
CA MET A 56 -0.11 -12.60 3.89
C MET A 56 -0.91 -11.84 2.84
N HIS A 57 -0.61 -12.05 1.56
CA HIS A 57 -1.35 -11.44 0.46
C HIS A 57 -2.84 -11.81 0.54
N GLU A 58 -3.14 -13.07 0.77
CA GLU A 58 -4.52 -13.55 0.90
C GLU A 58 -5.23 -12.86 2.06
N ARG A 59 -4.58 -12.79 3.22
CA ARG A 59 -5.16 -12.16 4.43
C ARG A 59 -5.43 -10.67 4.23
N VAL A 60 -4.49 -9.95 3.65
CA VAL A 60 -4.66 -8.51 3.40
C VAL A 60 -5.73 -8.27 2.36
N SER A 61 -5.75 -9.05 1.28
CA SER A 61 -6.77 -8.96 0.24
C SER A 61 -8.17 -9.20 0.80
N ASP A 62 -8.33 -10.25 1.60
CA ASP A 62 -9.61 -10.56 2.25
C ASP A 62 -10.07 -9.43 3.17
N PHE A 63 -9.16 -8.90 3.97
CA PHE A 63 -9.45 -7.78 4.86
C PHE A 63 -9.94 -6.58 4.06
N MET A 64 -9.24 -6.23 3.00
CA MET A 64 -9.60 -5.07 2.17
C MET A 64 -10.91 -5.29 1.41
N MET A 65 -11.17 -6.50 0.93
CA MET A 65 -12.45 -6.83 0.30
C MET A 65 -13.61 -6.70 1.28
N LYS A 66 -13.45 -7.18 2.52
CA LYS A 66 -14.47 -7.06 3.55
C LYS A 66 -14.75 -5.61 3.93
N LYS A 67 -13.75 -4.76 3.86
CA LYS A 67 -13.90 -3.32 4.10
C LYS A 67 -14.46 -2.57 2.91
N GLY A 68 -14.57 -3.20 1.75
CA GLY A 68 -15.00 -2.54 0.52
C GLY A 68 -13.94 -1.64 -0.10
N TRP A 69 -12.68 -1.84 0.27
CA TRP A 69 -11.55 -1.03 -0.23
C TRP A 69 -10.86 -1.65 -1.45
N PHE A 70 -11.21 -2.88 -1.80
CA PHE A 70 -10.60 -3.62 -2.89
C PHE A 70 -11.65 -4.50 -3.56
N HIS A 71 -11.80 -4.32 -4.88
CA HIS A 71 -12.82 -5.01 -5.68
C HIS A 71 -12.16 -5.65 -6.90
N PRO A 72 -11.44 -6.78 -6.72
CA PRO A 72 -10.65 -7.39 -7.79
C PRO A 72 -11.48 -7.90 -8.96
N TYR A 73 -12.76 -8.19 -8.72
CA TYR A 73 -13.66 -8.75 -9.72
C TYR A 73 -14.73 -7.76 -10.20
N ASN A 74 -14.70 -6.53 -9.71
CA ASN A 74 -15.67 -5.50 -10.07
C ASN A 74 -14.96 -4.19 -10.39
N LEU A 75 -14.70 -3.97 -11.66
CA LEU A 75 -13.96 -2.80 -12.13
C LEU A 75 -14.70 -1.50 -11.82
N GLY A 76 -16.04 -1.50 -11.88
CA GLY A 76 -16.83 -0.31 -11.57
C GLY A 76 -16.69 0.14 -10.13
N GLU A 77 -16.80 -0.79 -9.19
CA GLU A 77 -16.63 -0.49 -7.76
C GLU A 77 -15.21 -0.07 -7.44
N GLN A 78 -14.21 -0.76 -8.02
CA GLN A 78 -12.80 -0.39 -7.83
C GLN A 78 -12.51 0.99 -8.38
N PHE A 79 -13.07 1.32 -9.54
CA PHE A 79 -12.92 2.65 -10.13
C PHE A 79 -13.53 3.72 -9.23
N GLY A 80 -14.70 3.43 -8.61
CA GLY A 80 -15.32 4.33 -7.65
C GLY A 80 -14.44 4.58 -6.42
N VAL A 81 -13.81 3.53 -5.89
CA VAL A 81 -12.87 3.64 -4.77
C VAL A 81 -11.67 4.50 -5.17
N ASP A 82 -11.15 4.30 -6.35
CA ASP A 82 -9.99 5.07 -6.85
C ASP A 82 -10.33 6.55 -7.01
N ILE A 83 -11.53 6.87 -7.52
CA ILE A 83 -11.99 8.25 -7.65
C ILE A 83 -12.13 8.91 -6.28
N GLU A 84 -12.74 8.23 -5.31
CA GLU A 84 -12.88 8.76 -3.95
C GLU A 84 -11.53 8.99 -3.30
N SER A 85 -10.58 8.08 -3.50
CA SER A 85 -9.22 8.24 -2.99
C SER A 85 -8.52 9.45 -3.61
N ALA A 86 -8.70 9.65 -4.92
CA ALA A 86 -8.14 10.80 -5.61
C ALA A 86 -8.73 12.11 -5.11
N LYS A 87 -10.06 12.16 -4.91
CA LYS A 87 -10.73 13.34 -4.35
C LYS A 87 -10.24 13.65 -2.94
N MET A 88 -10.09 12.64 -2.11
CA MET A 88 -9.62 12.80 -0.73
C MET A 88 -8.18 13.29 -0.70
N THR A 89 -7.34 12.75 -1.57
CA THR A 89 -5.95 13.20 -1.71
C THR A 89 -5.88 14.68 -2.09
N ALA A 90 -6.71 15.11 -3.04
CA ALA A 90 -6.79 16.51 -3.43
C ALA A 90 -7.23 17.40 -2.28
N ASN A 91 -8.20 16.96 -1.47
CA ASN A 91 -8.66 17.69 -0.31
C ASN A 91 -7.56 17.81 0.76
N ILE A 92 -6.82 16.74 0.99
CA ILE A 92 -5.70 16.75 1.94
C ILE A 92 -4.61 17.71 1.47
N ALA A 93 -4.30 17.72 0.18
CA ALA A 93 -3.31 18.62 -0.40
C ALA A 93 -3.66 20.08 -0.22
N ARG A 94 -4.95 20.41 -0.08
CA ARG A 94 -5.43 21.77 0.16
C ARG A 94 -5.40 22.18 1.63
N LEU A 95 -5.23 21.22 2.55
CA LEU A 95 -5.19 21.53 3.97
C LEU A 95 -3.86 22.22 4.32
N PRO A 96 -3.89 23.21 5.20
CA PRO A 96 -2.67 23.89 5.65
C PRO A 96 -1.94 23.07 6.71
N LEU A 97 -1.52 21.87 6.34
CA LEU A 97 -0.82 20.96 7.25
C LEU A 97 0.58 21.47 7.59
N PHE A 98 1.20 22.20 6.65
CA PHE A 98 2.49 22.84 6.86
C PHE A 98 2.35 24.31 6.48
N LYS A 99 2.71 25.20 7.41
CA LYS A 99 2.60 26.64 7.17
C LYS A 99 3.51 27.13 6.05
N ASP A 100 4.61 26.47 5.87
CA ASP A 100 5.59 26.86 4.86
C ASP A 100 6.30 25.63 4.31
N ARG A 101 5.74 25.08 3.23
CA ARG A 101 6.30 23.95 2.54
C ARG A 101 7.68 24.22 1.98
N SER A 102 7.93 25.48 1.57
CA SER A 102 9.23 25.89 1.07
C SER A 102 10.33 25.67 2.09
N LYS A 103 10.07 26.06 3.33
CA LYS A 103 11.03 25.87 4.42
C LYS A 103 11.27 24.40 4.74
N VAL A 104 10.22 23.59 4.69
CA VAL A 104 10.33 22.15 4.92
C VAL A 104 11.21 21.52 3.82
N LEU A 105 10.97 21.88 2.57
CA LEU A 105 11.77 21.39 1.44
C LEU A 105 13.21 21.89 1.52
N GLU A 106 13.42 23.14 1.87
CA GLU A 106 14.76 23.69 2.06
C GLU A 106 15.57 22.94 3.11
N SER A 107 14.92 22.47 4.18
CA SER A 107 15.60 21.74 5.25
C SER A 107 16.15 20.40 4.77
N PHE A 108 15.60 19.81 3.69
CA PHE A 108 16.10 18.58 3.10
C PHE A 108 17.17 18.83 2.04
N ASP A 109 17.17 20.01 1.44
CA ASP A 109 18.08 20.34 0.33
C ASP A 109 19.37 21.02 0.78
N THR A 110 19.48 21.44 2.02
CA THR A 110 20.65 22.14 2.50
C THR A 110 21.79 21.18 2.83
N PRO A 111 22.80 21.09 1.99
CA PRO A 111 24.02 20.37 2.37
C PRO A 111 24.75 21.23 3.38
N ASN A 112 25.15 20.69 4.44
CA ASN A 112 25.99 21.41 5.39
C ASN A 112 27.41 21.47 5.00
#